data_f1379c7777a6e840704f12c9ea0e756c
#
_entry.id   f1379c7777a6e840704f12c9ea0e756c
#
_cell.length_a   1.000
_cell.length_b   1.000
_cell.length_c   1.000
_cell.angle_alpha   90.00
_cell.angle_beta   90.00
_cell.angle_gamma   90.00
#
_symmetry.space_group_name_H-M   'P 1'
#
loop_
_entity.id
_entity.type
_entity.pdbx_description
1 polymer ?
#
loop_
_entity_poly.entity_id
_entity_poly.type
_entity_poly.pdbx_seq_one_letter_code
_entity_poly.pdbx_strand_id
1 'polypeptide(L)'
;MPVERVIFRRMFGQPTGLLGRLGGVIMARVNRNAAAQVTELLDLTPGDSVLEIGFGPGIGIELLAQRMSVRFVAGIDPSREMLAQATARNAAAIAAGRVELQQGSADQIPFASGAFDRVMSINSVQAWPDAVAGMREVRRVLKADGQVVLGFTPYAGHSNDAVIGALAVAGLGEPRVVDAPDVVCMIAAQS
;
A
#
# COMPACT_ATOMS: atom_id res chain seq x y z
N MET A 1 14.58 1.10 -26.64
CA MET A 1 14.14 0.65 -25.29
C MET A 1 13.76 -0.83 -25.43
N PRO A 2 14.23 -1.74 -24.57
CA PRO A 2 13.89 -3.15 -24.68
C PRO A 2 12.40 -3.35 -24.44
N VAL A 3 11.78 -4.14 -25.30
CA VAL A 3 10.33 -4.47 -25.31
C VAL A 3 9.89 -5.05 -23.93
N GLU A 4 10.79 -5.77 -23.26
CA GLU A 4 10.59 -6.32 -21.92
C GLU A 4 10.27 -5.27 -20.86
N ARG A 5 10.92 -4.09 -20.89
CA ARG A 5 10.63 -2.98 -19.95
C ARG A 5 9.26 -2.36 -20.19
N VAL A 6 8.78 -2.33 -21.43
CA VAL A 6 7.45 -1.78 -21.76
C VAL A 6 6.35 -2.77 -21.33
N ILE A 7 6.58 -4.07 -21.53
CA ILE A 7 5.64 -5.13 -21.11
C ILE A 7 5.57 -5.17 -19.58
N PHE A 8 6.73 -5.16 -18.90
CA PHE A 8 6.80 -5.16 -17.44
C PHE A 8 6.08 -3.93 -16.84
N ARG A 9 6.30 -2.73 -17.41
CA ARG A 9 5.63 -1.49 -16.96
C ARG A 9 4.12 -1.51 -17.19
N ARG A 10 3.64 -2.15 -18.28
CA ARG A 10 2.20 -2.34 -18.55
C ARG A 10 1.54 -3.40 -17.67
N MET A 11 2.29 -4.42 -17.26
CA MET A 11 1.77 -5.47 -16.38
C MET A 11 1.82 -5.08 -14.90
N PHE A 12 2.86 -4.34 -14.47
CA PHE A 12 3.18 -4.12 -13.06
C PHE A 12 3.28 -2.64 -12.64
N GLY A 13 3.45 -1.71 -13.58
CA GLY A 13 3.57 -0.27 -13.27
C GLY A 13 2.21 0.46 -13.25
N GLN A 14 1.44 0.33 -14.32
CA GLN A 14 0.06 0.83 -14.43
C GLN A 14 -0.72 -0.18 -15.29
N PRO A 15 -1.17 -1.29 -14.70
CA PRO A 15 -1.81 -2.36 -15.44
C PRO A 15 -3.15 -1.92 -16.03
N THR A 16 -3.33 -2.13 -17.35
CA THR A 16 -4.55 -1.78 -18.10
C THR A 16 -4.97 -2.93 -19.01
N GLY A 17 -6.28 -3.10 -19.21
CA GLY A 17 -6.86 -4.10 -20.12
C GLY A 17 -6.60 -5.56 -19.68
N LEU A 18 -6.64 -6.49 -20.66
CA LEU A 18 -6.45 -7.95 -20.40
C LEU A 18 -5.10 -8.29 -19.78
N LEU A 19 -4.02 -7.60 -20.18
CA LEU A 19 -2.68 -7.77 -19.60
C LEU A 19 -2.66 -7.31 -18.14
N GLY A 20 -3.39 -6.25 -17.80
CA GLY A 20 -3.55 -5.78 -16.43
C GLY A 20 -4.30 -6.78 -15.55
N ARG A 21 -5.32 -7.45 -16.09
CA ARG A 21 -6.05 -8.52 -15.36
C ARG A 21 -5.16 -9.72 -15.06
N LEU A 22 -4.40 -10.17 -16.06
CA LEU A 22 -3.46 -11.29 -15.88
C LEU A 22 -2.35 -10.92 -14.89
N GLY A 23 -1.77 -9.71 -15.03
CA GLY A 23 -0.79 -9.16 -14.10
C GLY A 23 -1.32 -9.12 -12.66
N GLY A 24 -2.57 -8.68 -12.48
CA GLY A 24 -3.23 -8.67 -11.16
C GLY A 24 -3.34 -10.05 -10.52
N VAL A 25 -3.67 -11.09 -11.29
CA VAL A 25 -3.74 -12.48 -10.75
C VAL A 25 -2.36 -13.00 -10.33
N ILE A 26 -1.33 -12.72 -11.12
CA ILE A 26 0.05 -13.09 -10.79
C ILE A 26 0.53 -12.34 -9.55
N MET A 27 0.33 -11.01 -9.52
CA MET A 27 0.64 -10.17 -8.36
C MET A 27 -0.08 -10.63 -7.09
N ALA A 28 -1.33 -11.06 -7.22
CA ALA A 28 -2.11 -11.58 -6.09
C ALA A 28 -1.44 -12.79 -5.42
N ARG A 29 -0.81 -13.67 -6.19
CA ARG A 29 -0.10 -14.83 -5.65
C ARG A 29 1.26 -14.47 -5.07
N VAL A 30 2.07 -13.70 -5.79
CA VAL A 30 3.42 -13.31 -5.37
C VAL A 30 3.40 -12.44 -4.13
N ASN A 31 2.41 -11.54 -4.02
CA ASN A 31 2.34 -10.58 -2.93
C ASN A 31 1.56 -11.08 -1.70
N ARG A 32 0.92 -12.26 -1.73
CA ARG A 32 0.11 -12.71 -0.58
C ARG A 32 0.94 -12.93 0.68
N ASN A 33 2.11 -13.56 0.57
CA ASN A 33 3.00 -13.78 1.72
C ASN A 33 3.57 -12.46 2.22
N ALA A 34 4.05 -11.61 1.31
CA ALA A 34 4.54 -10.27 1.66
C ALA A 34 3.44 -9.44 2.34
N ALA A 35 2.20 -9.47 1.80
CA ALA A 35 1.08 -8.77 2.40
C ALA A 35 0.74 -9.29 3.81
N ALA A 36 0.78 -10.60 4.03
CA ALA A 36 0.58 -11.18 5.35
C ALA A 36 1.64 -10.70 6.34
N GLN A 37 2.93 -10.73 5.96
CA GLN A 37 4.04 -10.27 6.80
C GLN A 37 3.94 -8.76 7.10
N VAL A 38 3.62 -7.93 6.10
CA VAL A 38 3.41 -6.49 6.31
C VAL A 38 2.24 -6.23 7.25
N THR A 39 1.11 -6.94 7.10
CA THR A 39 -0.06 -6.76 7.98
C THR A 39 0.20 -7.19 9.43
N GLU A 40 1.14 -8.11 9.67
CA GLU A 40 1.58 -8.46 11.03
C GLU A 40 2.43 -7.36 11.66
N LEU A 41 3.28 -6.69 10.86
CA LEU A 41 4.15 -5.61 11.30
C LEU A 41 3.41 -4.28 11.55
N LEU A 42 2.14 -4.16 11.17
CA LEU A 42 1.33 -2.97 11.47
C LEU A 42 1.04 -2.79 12.96
N ASP A 43 1.26 -3.81 13.79
CA ASP A 43 0.99 -3.77 15.25
C ASP A 43 -0.43 -3.23 15.54
N LEU A 44 -1.43 -3.91 14.95
CA LEU A 44 -2.83 -3.49 14.96
C LEU A 44 -3.47 -3.62 16.34
N THR A 45 -4.11 -2.56 16.79
CA THR A 45 -4.93 -2.54 18.00
C THR A 45 -6.43 -2.59 17.68
N PRO A 46 -7.28 -3.06 18.61
CA PRO A 46 -8.73 -3.09 18.40
C PRO A 46 -9.29 -1.70 18.12
N GLY A 47 -10.00 -1.57 16.99
CA GLY A 47 -10.62 -0.32 16.56
C GLY A 47 -9.81 0.49 15.56
N ASP A 48 -8.62 0.03 15.16
CA ASP A 48 -7.77 0.72 14.17
C ASP A 48 -8.46 0.88 12.81
N SER A 49 -8.20 2.02 12.19
CA SER A 49 -8.48 2.32 10.78
C SER A 49 -7.18 2.28 10.00
N VAL A 50 -7.16 1.54 8.89
CA VAL A 50 -5.95 1.29 8.10
C VAL A 50 -6.14 1.79 6.67
N LEU A 51 -5.11 2.44 6.10
CA LEU A 51 -5.05 2.80 4.68
C LEU A 51 -3.97 1.98 3.97
N GLU A 52 -4.32 1.36 2.85
CA GLU A 52 -3.35 0.79 1.91
C GLU A 52 -3.17 1.68 0.68
N ILE A 53 -1.92 2.07 0.38
CA ILE A 53 -1.58 2.89 -0.79
C ILE A 53 -0.96 1.99 -1.87
N GLY A 54 -1.61 1.96 -3.06
CA GLY A 54 -1.23 1.04 -4.13
C GLY A 54 -1.70 -0.38 -3.85
N PHE A 55 -2.98 -0.54 -3.53
CA PHE A 55 -3.55 -1.83 -3.10
C PHE A 55 -3.53 -2.92 -4.18
N GLY A 56 -3.23 -2.59 -5.44
CA GLY A 56 -3.21 -3.53 -6.55
C GLY A 56 -4.51 -4.34 -6.65
N PRO A 57 -4.45 -5.69 -6.75
CA PRO A 57 -5.65 -6.53 -6.83
C PRO A 57 -6.38 -6.73 -5.48
N GLY A 58 -6.00 -6.00 -4.42
CA GLY A 58 -6.72 -5.94 -3.15
C GLY A 58 -6.48 -7.08 -2.17
N ILE A 59 -5.32 -7.73 -2.22
CA ILE A 59 -4.97 -8.82 -1.28
C ILE A 59 -4.70 -8.28 0.13
N GLY A 60 -3.96 -7.18 0.26
CA GLY A 60 -3.70 -6.55 1.56
C GLY A 60 -4.99 -6.08 2.21
N ILE A 61 -5.88 -5.43 1.42
CA ILE A 61 -7.24 -5.05 1.85
C ILE A 61 -8.02 -6.27 2.38
N GLU A 62 -8.01 -7.40 1.64
CA GLU A 62 -8.69 -8.64 2.04
C GLU A 62 -8.17 -9.16 3.40
N LEU A 63 -6.85 -9.23 3.57
CA LEU A 63 -6.22 -9.70 4.79
C LEU A 63 -6.56 -8.80 5.99
N LEU A 64 -6.54 -7.48 5.81
CA LEU A 64 -6.94 -6.52 6.83
C LEU A 64 -8.43 -6.62 7.17
N ALA A 65 -9.30 -6.73 6.17
CA ALA A 65 -10.74 -6.83 6.36
C ALA A 65 -11.17 -8.12 7.09
N GLN A 66 -10.36 -9.18 7.04
CA GLN A 66 -10.59 -10.41 7.79
C GLN A 66 -10.21 -10.32 9.26
N ARG A 67 -9.41 -9.31 9.66
CA ARG A 67 -9.03 -9.13 11.06
C ARG A 67 -10.18 -8.46 11.85
N MET A 68 -10.68 -9.15 12.87
CA MET A 68 -11.77 -8.65 13.72
C MET A 68 -11.39 -7.41 14.52
N SER A 69 -10.09 -7.18 14.75
CA SER A 69 -9.57 -6.00 15.45
C SER A 69 -9.63 -4.74 14.58
N VAL A 70 -9.61 -4.84 13.26
CA VAL A 70 -9.64 -3.69 12.35
C VAL A 70 -11.08 -3.20 12.18
N ARG A 71 -11.30 -1.91 12.50
CA ARG A 71 -12.62 -1.27 12.38
C ARG A 71 -12.93 -0.91 10.92
N PHE A 72 -11.96 -0.35 10.22
CA PHE A 72 -12.15 0.18 8.87
C PHE A 72 -10.87 0.07 8.04
N VAL A 73 -11.01 -0.29 6.78
CA VAL A 73 -9.91 -0.36 5.81
C VAL A 73 -10.24 0.52 4.63
N ALA A 74 -9.36 1.45 4.32
CA ALA A 74 -9.41 2.23 3.09
C ALA A 74 -8.27 1.82 2.15
N GLY A 75 -8.45 2.05 0.86
CA GLY A 75 -7.40 1.85 -0.12
C GLY A 75 -7.46 2.83 -1.28
N ILE A 76 -6.28 3.23 -1.80
CA ILE A 76 -6.16 3.97 -3.04
C ILE A 76 -5.22 3.26 -4.01
N ASP A 77 -5.56 3.31 -5.30
CA ASP A 77 -4.72 2.83 -6.40
C ASP A 77 -4.97 3.68 -7.65
N PRO A 78 -3.95 4.07 -8.43
CA PRO A 78 -4.15 4.87 -9.63
C PRO A 78 -4.81 4.08 -10.78
N SER A 79 -4.78 2.75 -10.75
CA SER A 79 -5.29 1.88 -11.81
C SER A 79 -6.76 1.54 -11.62
N ARG A 80 -7.59 1.93 -12.59
CA ARG A 80 -9.01 1.52 -12.65
C ARG A 80 -9.18 -0.01 -12.68
N GLU A 81 -8.24 -0.70 -13.33
CA GLU A 81 -8.26 -2.15 -13.44
C GLU A 81 -8.01 -2.82 -12.09
N MET A 82 -7.07 -2.28 -11.30
CA MET A 82 -6.81 -2.75 -9.94
C MET A 82 -8.00 -2.44 -9.03
N LEU A 83 -8.58 -1.25 -9.14
CA LEU A 83 -9.79 -0.90 -8.39
C LEU A 83 -10.94 -1.88 -8.67
N ALA A 84 -11.17 -2.24 -9.94
CA ALA A 84 -12.21 -3.20 -10.28
C ALA A 84 -11.95 -4.61 -9.70
N GLN A 85 -10.70 -5.09 -9.76
CA GLN A 85 -10.32 -6.38 -9.20
C GLN A 85 -10.42 -6.40 -7.67
N ALA A 86 -9.92 -5.35 -7.01
CA ALA A 86 -9.97 -5.22 -5.56
C ALA A 86 -11.41 -5.09 -5.05
N THR A 87 -12.27 -4.34 -5.77
CA THR A 87 -13.71 -4.22 -5.45
C THR A 87 -14.40 -5.58 -5.54
N ALA A 88 -14.17 -6.35 -6.59
CA ALA A 88 -14.74 -7.67 -6.75
C ALA A 88 -14.28 -8.65 -5.64
N ARG A 89 -12.98 -8.59 -5.28
CA ARG A 89 -12.40 -9.42 -4.22
C ARG A 89 -12.98 -9.11 -2.85
N ASN A 90 -13.19 -7.83 -2.55
CA ASN A 90 -13.58 -7.34 -1.22
C ASN A 90 -15.07 -6.98 -1.14
N ALA A 91 -15.91 -7.44 -2.09
CA ALA A 91 -17.31 -7.02 -2.23
C ALA A 91 -18.14 -7.17 -0.94
N ALA A 92 -17.96 -8.27 -0.20
CA ALA A 92 -18.69 -8.50 1.05
C ALA A 92 -18.30 -7.49 2.15
N ALA A 93 -17.00 -7.17 2.28
CA ALA A 93 -16.51 -6.20 3.26
C ALA A 93 -16.92 -4.76 2.89
N ILE A 94 -16.96 -4.43 1.60
CA ILE A 94 -17.47 -3.15 1.08
C ILE A 94 -18.97 -3.02 1.37
N ALA A 95 -19.76 -4.04 1.08
CA ALA A 95 -21.20 -4.06 1.35
C ALA A 95 -21.51 -3.92 2.86
N ALA A 96 -20.61 -4.43 3.71
CA ALA A 96 -20.71 -4.29 5.17
C ALA A 96 -20.22 -2.92 5.69
N GLY A 97 -19.79 -2.00 4.83
CA GLY A 97 -19.25 -0.69 5.22
C GLY A 97 -17.88 -0.74 5.92
N ARG A 98 -17.18 -1.87 5.85
CA ARG A 98 -15.86 -2.06 6.49
C ARG A 98 -14.68 -1.72 5.58
N VAL A 99 -14.91 -1.65 4.28
CA VAL A 99 -13.88 -1.37 3.27
C VAL A 99 -14.37 -0.25 2.35
N GLU A 100 -13.48 0.71 2.07
CA GLU A 100 -13.66 1.75 1.06
C GLU A 100 -12.46 1.79 0.12
N LEU A 101 -12.71 1.67 -1.19
CA LEU A 101 -11.67 1.70 -2.21
C LEU A 101 -11.92 2.86 -3.17
N GLN A 102 -10.87 3.62 -3.46
CA GLN A 102 -10.94 4.76 -4.38
C GLN A 102 -9.81 4.71 -5.41
N GLN A 103 -10.07 5.25 -6.60
CA GLN A 103 -8.99 5.59 -7.51
C GLN A 103 -8.31 6.85 -7.00
N GLY A 104 -6.97 6.82 -6.84
CA GLY A 104 -6.23 7.95 -6.30
C GLY A 104 -4.73 7.79 -6.46
N SER A 105 -4.00 8.88 -6.20
CA SER A 105 -2.54 8.94 -6.22
C SER A 105 -1.99 9.21 -4.83
N ALA A 106 -0.79 8.71 -4.55
CA ALA A 106 -0.15 8.85 -3.25
C ALA A 106 0.16 10.29 -2.87
N ASP A 107 0.42 11.15 -3.85
CA ASP A 107 0.70 12.57 -3.68
C ASP A 107 -0.55 13.45 -3.50
N GLN A 108 -1.74 12.83 -3.57
CA GLN A 108 -3.04 13.48 -3.33
C GLN A 108 -4.05 12.48 -2.76
N ILE A 109 -3.89 12.12 -1.48
CA ILE A 109 -4.73 11.12 -0.81
C ILE A 109 -6.12 11.70 -0.49
N PRO A 110 -7.25 11.12 -1.00
CA PRO A 110 -8.58 11.70 -0.89
C PRO A 110 -9.25 11.43 0.47
N PHE A 111 -8.49 11.47 1.55
CA PHE A 111 -8.96 11.30 2.92
C PHE A 111 -8.55 12.47 3.81
N ALA A 112 -9.30 12.69 4.89
CA ALA A 112 -9.04 13.75 5.85
C ALA A 112 -7.71 13.55 6.61
N SER A 113 -7.14 14.64 7.12
CA SER A 113 -5.98 14.59 8.03
C SER A 113 -6.34 13.82 9.30
N GLY A 114 -5.41 13.00 9.79
CA GLY A 114 -5.59 12.22 11.02
C GLY A 114 -6.68 11.16 10.95
N ALA A 115 -6.98 10.63 9.77
CA ALA A 115 -8.05 9.64 9.58
C ALA A 115 -7.64 8.21 9.96
N PHE A 116 -6.34 7.89 9.88
CA PHE A 116 -5.86 6.52 9.99
C PHE A 116 -4.88 6.32 11.14
N ASP A 117 -5.02 5.18 11.81
CA ASP A 117 -4.09 4.73 12.84
C ASP A 117 -2.85 4.11 12.20
N ARG A 118 -3.04 3.44 11.06
CA ARG A 118 -1.98 2.75 10.32
C ARG A 118 -2.09 3.03 8.83
N VAL A 119 -0.93 3.17 8.18
CA VAL A 119 -0.81 3.22 6.71
C VAL A 119 0.13 2.11 6.28
N MET A 120 -0.19 1.43 5.19
CA MET A 120 0.74 0.50 4.56
C MET A 120 0.84 0.72 3.05
N SER A 121 1.97 0.32 2.50
CA SER A 121 2.20 0.26 1.06
C SER A 121 3.13 -0.90 0.74
N ILE A 122 2.81 -1.69 -0.28
CA ILE A 122 3.61 -2.85 -0.68
C ILE A 122 3.98 -2.71 -2.14
N ASN A 123 5.29 -2.65 -2.44
CA ASN A 123 5.83 -2.55 -3.81
C ASN A 123 5.22 -1.39 -4.62
N SER A 124 4.80 -0.29 -4.01
CA SER A 124 4.17 0.80 -4.75
C SER A 124 4.94 2.13 -4.70
N VAL A 125 5.72 2.40 -3.65
CA VAL A 125 6.45 3.66 -3.45
C VAL A 125 7.30 4.06 -4.66
N GLN A 126 7.97 3.11 -5.31
CA GLN A 126 8.79 3.34 -6.49
C GLN A 126 7.99 3.77 -7.75
N ALA A 127 6.67 3.61 -7.70
CA ALA A 127 5.76 4.03 -8.78
C ALA A 127 5.04 5.35 -8.47
N TRP A 128 5.25 5.93 -7.29
CA TRP A 128 4.64 7.21 -6.93
C TRP A 128 5.22 8.34 -7.80
N PRO A 129 4.40 9.31 -8.22
CA PRO A 129 4.87 10.44 -9.03
C PRO A 129 5.96 11.25 -8.32
N ASP A 130 5.78 11.48 -7.02
CA ASP A 130 6.71 12.14 -6.12
C ASP A 130 6.67 11.45 -4.75
N ALA A 131 7.74 10.76 -4.40
CA ALA A 131 7.81 10.02 -3.14
C ALA A 131 7.77 10.94 -1.91
N VAL A 132 8.36 12.14 -1.98
CA VAL A 132 8.36 13.12 -0.87
C VAL A 132 6.94 13.67 -0.67
N ALA A 133 6.27 14.07 -1.76
CA ALA A 133 4.88 14.52 -1.69
C ALA A 133 3.97 13.41 -1.15
N GLY A 134 4.14 12.16 -1.62
CA GLY A 134 3.41 11.01 -1.10
C GLY A 134 3.63 10.77 0.39
N MET A 135 4.89 10.85 0.87
CA MET A 135 5.18 10.69 2.30
C MET A 135 4.61 11.83 3.15
N ARG A 136 4.52 13.06 2.62
CA ARG A 136 3.83 14.18 3.29
C ARG A 136 2.33 13.91 3.41
N GLU A 137 1.70 13.35 2.39
CA GLU A 137 0.32 12.94 2.42
C GLU A 137 0.09 11.78 3.40
N VAL A 138 0.99 10.77 3.42
CA VAL A 138 0.99 9.71 4.44
C VAL A 138 1.00 10.32 5.85
N ARG A 139 1.93 11.23 6.11
CA ARG A 139 1.99 11.93 7.41
C ARG A 139 0.71 12.71 7.70
N ARG A 140 0.13 13.38 6.72
CA ARG A 140 -1.10 14.15 6.89
C ARG A 140 -2.29 13.28 7.29
N VAL A 141 -2.46 12.13 6.66
CA VAL A 141 -3.59 11.23 6.92
C VAL A 141 -3.42 10.35 8.15
N LEU A 142 -2.19 10.15 8.63
CA LEU A 142 -1.91 9.47 9.89
C LEU A 142 -2.35 10.32 11.09
N LYS A 143 -2.89 9.66 12.12
CA LYS A 143 -3.06 10.23 13.47
C LYS A 143 -1.71 10.51 14.12
N ALA A 144 -1.69 11.30 15.19
CA ALA A 144 -0.46 11.69 15.90
C ALA A 144 0.39 10.49 16.33
N ASP A 145 -0.23 9.39 16.79
CA ASP A 145 0.45 8.16 17.18
C ASP A 145 0.45 7.11 16.05
N GLY A 146 0.17 7.55 14.82
CA GLY A 146 0.03 6.68 13.67
C GLY A 146 1.37 6.18 13.14
N GLN A 147 1.34 5.02 12.51
CA GLN A 147 2.51 4.35 11.97
C GLN A 147 2.32 3.99 10.49
N VAL A 148 3.39 4.11 9.70
CA VAL A 148 3.44 3.60 8.33
C VAL A 148 4.38 2.40 8.22
N VAL A 149 3.96 1.38 7.47
CA VAL A 149 4.78 0.22 7.11
C VAL A 149 4.90 0.15 5.59
N LEU A 150 6.13 0.26 5.10
CA LEU A 150 6.46 0.17 3.67
C LEU A 150 7.15 -1.17 3.42
N GLY A 151 6.51 -2.04 2.65
CA GLY A 151 7.02 -3.37 2.31
C GLY A 151 7.60 -3.42 0.90
N PHE A 152 8.78 -4.02 0.75
CA PHE A 152 9.49 -4.18 -0.52
C PHE A 152 9.92 -5.62 -0.71
N THR A 153 9.35 -6.30 -1.69
CA THR A 153 9.85 -7.63 -2.09
C THR A 153 11.18 -7.50 -2.83
N PRO A 154 12.01 -8.56 -2.91
CA PRO A 154 13.29 -8.51 -3.61
C PRO A 154 13.21 -8.05 -5.08
N TYR A 155 12.02 -8.10 -5.68
CA TYR A 155 11.81 -7.70 -7.08
C TYR A 155 11.32 -6.26 -7.24
N ALA A 156 11.12 -5.52 -6.15
CA ALA A 156 10.54 -4.17 -6.17
C ALA A 156 11.45 -3.10 -6.81
N GLY A 157 12.77 -3.35 -6.86
CA GLY A 157 13.72 -2.43 -7.51
C GLY A 157 13.76 -1.04 -6.85
N HIS A 158 13.69 -0.97 -5.53
CA HIS A 158 13.74 0.27 -4.75
C HIS A 158 15.16 0.59 -4.25
N SER A 159 15.36 1.84 -3.84
CA SER A 159 16.55 2.28 -3.11
C SER A 159 16.17 2.61 -1.67
N ASN A 160 16.77 1.93 -0.70
CA ASN A 160 16.53 2.18 0.72
C ASN A 160 16.82 3.63 1.08
N ASP A 161 17.96 4.17 0.63
CA ASP A 161 18.36 5.56 0.94
C ASP A 161 17.36 6.59 0.41
N ALA A 162 16.82 6.37 -0.79
CA ALA A 162 15.81 7.24 -1.36
C ALA A 162 14.51 7.25 -0.55
N VAL A 163 14.06 6.08 -0.09
CA VAL A 163 12.86 5.95 0.74
C VAL A 163 13.08 6.57 2.12
N ILE A 164 14.22 6.30 2.76
CA ILE A 164 14.60 6.88 4.06
C ILE A 164 14.67 8.40 3.95
N GLY A 165 15.31 8.91 2.90
CA GLY A 165 15.36 10.35 2.65
C GLY A 165 13.98 11.00 2.46
N ALA A 166 13.06 10.33 1.76
CA ALA A 166 11.70 10.82 1.58
C ALA A 166 10.90 10.85 2.89
N LEU A 167 11.04 9.82 3.73
CA LEU A 167 10.44 9.76 5.07
C LEU A 167 10.93 10.92 5.94
N ALA A 168 12.25 11.14 6.01
CA ALA A 168 12.85 12.19 6.80
C ALA A 168 12.39 13.59 6.35
N VAL A 169 12.41 13.88 5.04
CA VAL A 169 11.95 15.16 4.47
C VAL A 169 10.46 15.40 4.72
N ALA A 170 9.66 14.34 4.79
CA ALA A 170 8.24 14.43 5.12
C ALA A 170 7.97 14.63 6.62
N GLY A 171 8.98 14.51 7.48
CA GLY A 171 8.84 14.62 8.94
C GLY A 171 8.25 13.37 9.58
N LEU A 172 8.45 12.22 8.94
CA LEU A 172 8.30 10.90 9.54
C LEU A 172 9.66 10.53 10.17
N GLY A 173 9.64 9.91 11.35
CA GLY A 173 10.86 9.55 12.07
C GLY A 173 11.77 8.60 11.31
N GLU A 174 12.99 8.39 11.80
CA GLU A 174 13.90 7.41 11.23
C GLU A 174 13.28 6.02 11.23
N PRO A 175 13.19 5.34 10.07
CA PRO A 175 12.50 4.08 10.00
C PRO A 175 13.32 2.94 10.64
N ARG A 176 12.63 2.07 11.37
CA ARG A 176 13.15 0.75 11.73
C ARG A 176 13.04 -0.17 10.52
N VAL A 177 14.15 -0.72 10.08
CA VAL A 177 14.17 -1.72 8.99
C VAL A 177 14.02 -3.12 9.57
N VAL A 178 13.12 -3.91 9.00
CA VAL A 178 12.85 -5.30 9.40
C VAL A 178 12.92 -6.19 8.17
N ASP A 179 13.84 -7.15 8.21
CA ASP A 179 13.93 -8.20 7.19
C ASP A 179 13.00 -9.35 7.55
N ALA A 180 12.00 -9.59 6.72
CA ALA A 180 11.13 -10.76 6.78
C ALA A 180 11.39 -11.67 5.57
N PRO A 181 10.98 -12.94 5.58
CA PRO A 181 11.36 -13.92 4.56
C PRO A 181 11.09 -13.50 3.11
N ASP A 182 9.98 -12.81 2.86
CA ASP A 182 9.54 -12.44 1.51
C ASP A 182 9.54 -10.93 1.27
N VAL A 183 9.84 -10.11 2.29
CA VAL A 183 9.71 -8.66 2.22
C VAL A 183 10.65 -7.95 3.19
N VAL A 184 11.30 -6.90 2.74
CA VAL A 184 11.98 -5.92 3.62
C VAL A 184 10.98 -4.83 3.95
N CYS A 185 10.80 -4.52 5.23
CA CYS A 185 9.86 -3.52 5.70
C CYS A 185 10.59 -2.33 6.35
N MET A 186 10.13 -1.13 6.05
CA MET A 186 10.50 0.09 6.74
C MET A 186 9.31 0.58 7.55
N ILE A 187 9.49 0.73 8.84
CA ILE A 187 8.44 1.12 9.79
C ILE A 187 8.81 2.48 10.34
N ALA A 188 7.97 3.49 10.09
CA ALA A 188 8.16 4.84 10.59
C ALA A 188 6.88 5.34 11.27
N ALA A 189 7.03 6.23 12.25
CA ALA A 189 5.94 6.89 12.95
C ALA A 189 6.03 8.41 12.78
N GLN A 190 4.97 9.12 13.11
CA GLN A 190 5.05 10.56 13.30
C GLN A 190 5.96 10.87 14.49
N SER A 191 6.92 11.77 14.29
CA SER A 191 7.81 12.30 15.32
C SER A 191 7.23 13.57 15.95
#